data_534a7341cf23892559e0eb9810a6bc05
#
_entry.id   534a7341cf23892559e0eb9810a6bc05
#
_cell.length_a   1.000
_cell.length_b   1.000
_cell.length_c   1.000
_cell.angle_alpha   90.00
_cell.angle_beta   90.00
_cell.angle_gamma   90.00
#
_symmetry.space_group_name_H-M   'P 1'
#
loop_
_entity.id
_entity.type
_entity.pdbx_description
1 polymer ?
#
loop_
_entity_poly.entity_id
_entity_poly.type
_entity_poly.pdbx_seq_one_letter_code
_entity_poly.pdbx_strand_id
1 'polypeptide(L)'
;DYWETILEHPYKRLCYYFTLSDGREEVLYYGERFTDHTVDDRSEYYQLPFNHRADIVTPPEWAQDTIIYNIFPDSFATEYRYLCGRGEEKEWGGVPTRGKLGGTIRGICENVEYLKNLGVNAIYINPIFVAGEYHKYDLLDYFHIDPCFGTDDDFHRLIDVFHANGLKVIIDGVFNHCGWYFFAFDDVVKKGEQSAYRDWFYGLTYPVMRPEDPEEYPGYECFGYERMMPKLNLANPETAEYFCKVGRYWVEKFHIDGWRLDVASEINDGFWRKFRESVKSVDPDAILIGEVWESAAHWLDGTMFDSTMNYDFRKHCRRFFGEQTADAMEFDSRITDMRMRYRKQTVYAQLNLLDSHDVSRFRS
;
A
#
# COMPACT_ATOMS: atom_id res chain seq x y z
N ASP A 1 -17.29 23.29 10.56
CA ASP A 1 -16.15 23.89 11.26
C ASP A 1 -15.68 22.94 12.35
N TYR A 2 -14.37 22.78 12.49
CA TYR A 2 -13.73 21.98 13.54
C TYR A 2 -12.96 22.88 14.46
N TRP A 3 -13.03 22.58 15.75
CA TRP A 3 -12.26 23.27 16.77
C TRP A 3 -11.14 22.35 17.24
N GLU A 4 -9.90 22.82 17.19
CA GLU A 4 -8.71 22.06 17.61
C GLU A 4 -8.00 22.83 18.74
N THR A 5 -7.58 22.10 19.77
CA THR A 5 -6.68 22.62 20.80
C THR A 5 -5.62 21.60 21.15
N ILE A 6 -4.44 22.07 21.50
CA ILE A 6 -3.33 21.23 21.96
C ILE A 6 -3.17 21.44 23.46
N LEU A 7 -3.18 20.35 24.20
CA LEU A 7 -3.00 20.36 25.64
C LEU A 7 -1.72 19.60 26.01
N GLU A 8 -0.86 20.27 26.78
CA GLU A 8 0.26 19.61 27.45
C GLU A 8 -0.13 19.32 28.88
N HIS A 9 -0.10 18.04 29.26
CA HIS A 9 -0.49 17.62 30.60
C HIS A 9 0.56 16.70 31.23
N PRO A 10 1.12 17.05 32.42
CA PRO A 10 2.24 16.34 33.03
C PRO A 10 1.90 14.90 33.43
N TYR A 11 0.62 14.62 33.73
CA TYR A 11 0.18 13.28 34.16
C TYR A 11 -0.17 12.33 32.99
N LYS A 12 -0.10 12.81 31.74
CA LYS A 12 -0.35 12.01 30.51
C LYS A 12 -1.68 11.28 30.50
N ARG A 13 -2.67 11.79 31.21
CA ARG A 13 -4.06 11.29 31.24
C ARG A 13 -4.98 12.44 31.59
N LEU A 14 -6.19 12.46 31.03
CA LEU A 14 -7.15 13.54 31.18
C LEU A 14 -8.58 13.01 31.14
N CYS A 15 -9.43 13.51 32.04
CA CYS A 15 -10.89 13.45 31.91
C CYS A 15 -11.38 14.83 31.56
N TYR A 16 -12.22 14.98 30.58
CA TYR A 16 -12.67 16.28 30.09
C TYR A 16 -14.09 16.24 29.54
N TYR A 17 -14.66 17.42 29.37
CA TYR A 17 -15.88 17.71 28.66
C TYR A 17 -15.71 19.00 27.88
N PHE A 18 -16.66 19.34 27.04
CA PHE A 18 -16.65 20.59 26.28
C PHE A 18 -17.70 21.54 26.83
N THR A 19 -17.37 22.82 26.91
CA THR A 19 -18.31 23.90 27.09
C THR A 19 -18.48 24.60 25.75
N LEU A 20 -19.72 24.69 25.28
CA LEU A 20 -20.08 25.37 24.05
C LEU A 20 -20.89 26.62 24.38
N SER A 21 -20.52 27.79 23.83
CA SER A 21 -21.23 29.04 24.05
C SER A 21 -21.31 29.85 22.76
N ASP A 22 -22.48 30.43 22.51
CA ASP A 22 -22.70 31.42 21.45
C ASP A 22 -22.65 32.86 21.94
N GLY A 23 -22.26 33.05 23.24
CA GLY A 23 -22.26 34.34 23.92
C GLY A 23 -23.60 34.72 24.53
N ARG A 24 -24.66 33.95 24.36
CA ARG A 24 -25.99 34.12 24.98
C ARG A 24 -26.36 32.93 25.87
N GLU A 25 -26.08 31.75 25.36
CA GLU A 25 -26.32 30.48 26.04
C GLU A 25 -25.02 29.70 26.15
N GLU A 26 -24.94 28.87 27.17
CA GLU A 26 -23.85 27.92 27.40
C GLU A 26 -24.41 26.54 27.64
N VAL A 27 -23.86 25.55 26.96
CA VAL A 27 -24.20 24.14 27.15
C VAL A 27 -22.94 23.32 27.35
N LEU A 28 -23.04 22.26 28.11
CA LEU A 28 -21.96 21.31 28.34
C LEU A 28 -22.17 20.09 27.46
N TYR A 29 -21.09 19.54 26.91
CA TYR A 29 -21.13 18.33 26.08
C TYR A 29 -20.35 17.21 26.76
N TYR A 30 -21.11 16.22 27.25
CA TYR A 30 -20.65 15.00 27.92
C TYR A 30 -21.24 13.78 27.22
N GLY A 31 -20.59 12.62 27.30
CA GLY A 31 -21.20 11.34 26.99
C GLY A 31 -22.06 11.36 25.73
N GLU A 32 -21.62 12.07 24.68
CA GLU A 32 -22.34 12.25 23.42
C GLU A 32 -23.71 12.96 23.55
N ARG A 33 -23.93 13.70 24.63
CA ARG A 33 -25.16 14.48 24.86
C ARG A 33 -24.86 15.89 25.38
N PHE A 34 -25.81 16.79 25.16
CA PHE A 34 -25.78 18.15 25.72
C PHE A 34 -26.52 18.17 27.05
N THR A 35 -26.00 18.97 27.98
CA THR A 35 -26.58 19.18 29.30
C THR A 35 -26.30 20.63 29.78
N ASP A 36 -27.13 21.13 30.68
CA ASP A 36 -27.00 22.42 31.32
C ASP A 36 -26.29 22.39 32.67
N HIS A 37 -25.89 21.20 33.12
CA HIS A 37 -25.24 20.99 34.44
C HIS A 37 -24.10 20.00 34.34
N THR A 38 -23.14 20.09 35.26
CA THR A 38 -22.05 19.15 35.41
C THR A 38 -22.57 17.80 35.91
N VAL A 39 -21.98 16.71 35.38
CA VAL A 39 -22.34 15.34 35.70
C VAL A 39 -21.32 14.76 36.66
N ASP A 40 -21.78 14.17 37.78
CA ASP A 40 -20.89 13.60 38.80
C ASP A 40 -20.33 12.23 38.39
N ASP A 41 -21.01 11.53 37.48
CA ASP A 41 -20.58 10.22 37.01
C ASP A 41 -19.40 10.34 36.05
N ARG A 42 -18.24 9.85 36.46
CA ARG A 42 -17.01 9.88 35.69
C ARG A 42 -17.07 9.09 34.37
N SER A 43 -18.00 8.13 34.23
CA SER A 43 -18.19 7.39 33.00
C SER A 43 -18.74 8.25 31.85
N GLU A 44 -19.36 9.38 32.18
CA GLU A 44 -19.91 10.35 31.21
C GLU A 44 -18.85 11.30 30.63
N TYR A 45 -17.67 11.38 31.25
CA TYR A 45 -16.59 12.23 30.77
C TYR A 45 -15.86 11.59 29.60
N TYR A 46 -15.41 12.40 28.65
CA TYR A 46 -14.39 11.97 27.71
C TYR A 46 -13.09 11.68 28.43
N GLN A 47 -12.43 10.59 28.07
CA GLN A 47 -11.23 10.16 28.74
C GLN A 47 -10.07 9.98 27.77
N LEU A 48 -8.96 10.67 28.02
CA LEU A 48 -7.67 10.34 27.45
C LEU A 48 -6.94 9.46 28.48
N PRO A 49 -6.81 8.14 28.24
CA PRO A 49 -6.08 7.25 29.14
C PRO A 49 -4.59 7.60 29.15
N PHE A 50 -3.85 6.95 30.07
CA PHE A 50 -2.40 7.13 30.09
C PHE A 50 -1.80 6.80 28.73
N ASN A 51 -1.03 7.74 28.18
CA ASN A 51 -0.37 7.63 26.88
C ASN A 51 1.14 7.77 27.09
N HIS A 52 1.88 6.82 26.58
CA HIS A 52 3.34 6.81 26.60
C HIS A 52 3.88 7.08 25.20
N ARG A 53 5.09 7.61 25.11
CA ARG A 53 5.74 7.88 23.83
C ARG A 53 5.83 6.63 22.91
N ALA A 54 5.93 5.45 23.51
CA ALA A 54 5.92 4.18 22.78
C ALA A 54 4.57 3.82 22.15
N ASP A 55 3.46 4.46 22.61
CA ASP A 55 2.12 4.23 22.10
C ASP A 55 1.77 5.18 20.93
N ILE A 56 2.70 6.08 20.58
CA ILE A 56 2.51 7.04 19.49
C ILE A 56 2.86 6.37 18.17
N VAL A 57 1.90 6.35 17.25
CA VAL A 57 2.15 5.93 15.87
C VAL A 57 2.96 7.01 15.17
N THR A 58 4.13 6.66 14.70
CA THR A 58 5.02 7.56 13.97
C THR A 58 5.38 6.97 12.62
N PRO A 59 4.61 7.29 11.56
CA PRO A 59 5.08 7.06 10.19
C PRO A 59 6.42 7.78 9.96
N PRO A 60 7.24 7.35 9.00
CA PRO A 60 8.45 8.05 8.64
C PRO A 60 8.18 9.53 8.38
N GLU A 61 9.01 10.43 8.93
CA GLU A 61 8.77 11.88 8.85
C GLU A 61 8.71 12.37 7.39
N TRP A 62 9.57 11.81 6.55
CA TRP A 62 9.61 12.16 5.12
C TRP A 62 8.31 11.87 4.37
N ALA A 63 7.47 10.93 4.85
CA ALA A 63 6.23 10.56 4.19
C ALA A 63 5.17 11.67 4.20
N GLN A 64 5.24 12.62 5.15
CA GLN A 64 4.22 13.66 5.31
C GLN A 64 4.25 14.72 4.19
N ASP A 65 5.43 14.98 3.63
CA ASP A 65 5.63 15.97 2.57
C ASP A 65 5.99 15.32 1.23
N THR A 66 5.55 14.07 1.02
CA THR A 66 5.93 13.28 -0.15
C THR A 66 4.89 13.36 -1.26
N ILE A 67 5.39 13.64 -2.46
CA ILE A 67 4.65 13.51 -3.73
C ILE A 67 5.23 12.32 -4.46
N ILE A 68 4.41 11.26 -4.60
CA ILE A 68 4.82 9.98 -5.18
C ILE A 68 4.40 9.90 -6.64
N TYR A 69 5.31 9.49 -7.52
CA TYR A 69 5.00 9.16 -8.90
C TYR A 69 5.00 7.63 -9.06
N ASN A 70 3.86 7.06 -9.47
CA ASN A 70 3.75 5.64 -9.75
C ASN A 70 4.32 5.32 -11.14
N ILE A 71 5.24 4.37 -11.21
CA ILE A 71 5.88 3.90 -12.42
C ILE A 71 5.50 2.44 -12.70
N PHE A 72 4.87 2.21 -13.85
CA PHE A 72 4.74 0.88 -14.44
C PHE A 72 5.96 0.64 -15.35
N PRO A 73 6.94 -0.22 -14.96
CA PRO A 73 8.25 -0.26 -15.62
C PRO A 73 8.19 -0.49 -17.13
N ASP A 74 7.43 -1.51 -17.54
CA ASP A 74 7.34 -1.89 -18.97
C ASP A 74 6.92 -0.73 -19.89
N SER A 75 6.07 0.18 -19.39
CA SER A 75 5.49 1.26 -20.20
C SER A 75 6.06 2.65 -19.91
N PHE A 76 7.11 2.79 -19.09
CA PHE A 76 7.65 4.09 -18.71
C PHE A 76 8.71 4.60 -19.68
N ALA A 77 9.87 3.96 -19.73
CA ALA A 77 10.99 4.38 -20.58
C ALA A 77 11.99 3.26 -20.84
N THR A 78 12.63 3.31 -22.00
CA THR A 78 13.91 2.63 -22.26
C THR A 78 15.06 3.62 -22.07
N GLU A 79 16.33 3.15 -22.17
CA GLU A 79 17.51 4.02 -22.14
C GLU A 79 17.56 5.06 -23.27
N TYR A 80 16.79 4.84 -24.33
CA TYR A 80 16.83 5.65 -25.54
C TYR A 80 15.59 6.56 -25.70
N ARG A 81 14.48 6.23 -25.04
CA ARG A 81 13.25 6.98 -25.23
C ARG A 81 12.24 6.80 -24.08
N TYR A 82 11.46 7.82 -23.85
CA TYR A 82 10.34 7.82 -22.97
C TYR A 82 9.14 7.16 -23.66
N LEU A 83 8.57 6.11 -23.07
CA LEU A 83 7.47 5.31 -23.65
C LEU A 83 6.08 5.83 -23.27
N CYS A 84 5.97 6.52 -22.16
CA CYS A 84 4.68 6.95 -21.63
C CYS A 84 4.03 8.04 -22.47
N GLY A 85 3.00 7.66 -23.23
CA GLY A 85 2.05 8.61 -23.83
C GLY A 85 2.46 9.27 -25.14
N ARG A 86 3.48 8.82 -25.87
CA ARG A 86 3.87 9.46 -27.13
C ARG A 86 4.09 8.48 -28.28
N GLY A 87 3.03 8.26 -29.05
CA GLY A 87 3.18 8.02 -30.48
C GLY A 87 3.48 6.61 -30.95
N GLU A 88 3.74 5.69 -30.06
CA GLU A 88 4.03 4.31 -30.40
C GLU A 88 2.79 3.45 -30.59
N GLU A 89 1.65 3.93 -30.10
CA GLU A 89 0.34 3.36 -30.45
C GLU A 89 0.14 3.19 -31.96
N LYS A 90 0.82 3.98 -32.78
CA LYS A 90 0.75 3.86 -34.24
C LYS A 90 1.58 2.70 -34.80
N GLU A 91 2.68 2.35 -34.19
CA GLU A 91 3.49 1.19 -34.60
C GLU A 91 2.80 -0.13 -34.26
N TRP A 92 1.94 -0.14 -33.24
CA TRP A 92 1.19 -1.31 -32.78
C TRP A 92 -0.23 -1.39 -33.37
N GLY A 93 -0.50 -0.69 -34.45
CA GLY A 93 -1.79 -0.76 -35.15
C GLY A 93 -2.93 0.00 -34.49
N GLY A 94 -2.67 0.96 -33.62
CA GLY A 94 -3.67 1.82 -33.00
C GLY A 94 -4.54 1.16 -31.94
N VAL A 95 -4.24 -0.07 -31.55
CA VAL A 95 -4.85 -0.75 -30.39
C VAL A 95 -3.89 -0.56 -29.22
N PRO A 96 -4.35 -0.03 -28.07
CA PRO A 96 -3.56 -0.01 -26.85
C PRO A 96 -3.20 -1.45 -26.49
N THR A 97 -1.99 -1.88 -26.84
CA THR A 97 -1.50 -3.18 -26.42
C THR A 97 -1.02 -3.03 -25.01
N ARG A 98 -1.67 -3.70 -24.09
CA ARG A 98 -1.16 -3.83 -22.72
C ARG A 98 0.08 -4.71 -22.79
N GLY A 99 1.21 -4.15 -22.37
CA GLY A 99 2.42 -4.89 -22.09
C GLY A 99 3.42 -5.02 -23.22
N LYS A 100 4.65 -5.37 -22.84
CA LYS A 100 5.81 -5.62 -23.72
C LYS A 100 6.27 -4.40 -24.54
N LEU A 101 6.18 -3.20 -23.94
CA LEU A 101 6.70 -1.98 -24.53
C LEU A 101 8.23 -1.88 -24.35
N GLY A 102 8.81 -2.63 -23.44
CA GLY A 102 10.25 -2.79 -23.26
C GLY A 102 10.90 -1.74 -22.38
N GLY A 103 10.14 -1.11 -21.48
CA GLY A 103 10.70 -0.23 -20.46
C GLY A 103 11.63 -0.97 -19.51
N THR A 104 12.66 -0.27 -18.99
CA THR A 104 13.73 -0.85 -18.20
C THR A 104 14.04 0.00 -16.95
N ILE A 105 14.73 -0.62 -15.98
CA ILE A 105 15.27 0.08 -14.81
C ILE A 105 16.23 1.19 -15.22
N ARG A 106 17.06 0.96 -16.25
CA ARG A 106 17.92 2.00 -16.80
C ARG A 106 17.13 3.15 -17.38
N GLY A 107 16.07 2.86 -18.12
CA GLY A 107 15.16 3.88 -18.63
C GLY A 107 14.53 4.72 -17.52
N ILE A 108 14.16 4.12 -16.39
CA ILE A 108 13.70 4.88 -15.22
C ILE A 108 14.84 5.77 -14.69
N CYS A 109 16.03 5.21 -14.51
CA CYS A 109 17.21 5.91 -13.99
C CYS A 109 17.58 7.14 -14.83
N GLU A 110 17.57 7.03 -16.16
CA GLU A 110 17.91 8.13 -17.09
C GLU A 110 16.86 9.26 -17.09
N ASN A 111 15.67 9.03 -16.53
CA ASN A 111 14.59 10.02 -16.47
C ASN A 111 14.45 10.70 -15.09
N VAL A 112 15.47 10.63 -14.22
CA VAL A 112 15.42 11.24 -12.88
C VAL A 112 15.16 12.75 -12.92
N GLU A 113 15.76 13.48 -13.87
CA GLU A 113 15.55 14.94 -14.01
C GLU A 113 14.12 15.28 -14.47
N TYR A 114 13.50 14.44 -15.28
CA TYR A 114 12.08 14.59 -15.63
C TYR A 114 11.18 14.52 -14.36
N LEU A 115 11.43 13.52 -13.51
CA LEU A 115 10.67 13.33 -12.26
C LEU A 115 10.89 14.49 -11.28
N LYS A 116 12.14 14.96 -11.12
CA LYS A 116 12.43 16.15 -10.31
C LYS A 116 11.73 17.41 -10.83
N ASN A 117 11.71 17.62 -12.14
CA ASN A 117 11.04 18.76 -12.75
C ASN A 117 9.52 18.72 -12.62
N LEU A 118 8.92 17.54 -12.39
CA LEU A 118 7.52 17.41 -11.99
C LEU A 118 7.29 17.80 -10.53
N GLY A 119 8.33 17.95 -9.72
CA GLY A 119 8.24 18.27 -8.31
C GLY A 119 7.95 17.05 -7.43
N VAL A 120 8.13 15.82 -7.93
CA VAL A 120 8.00 14.61 -7.12
C VAL A 120 9.29 14.35 -6.33
N ASN A 121 9.17 13.76 -5.15
CA ASN A 121 10.29 13.43 -4.28
C ASN A 121 10.31 11.95 -3.87
N ALA A 122 9.40 11.15 -4.42
CA ALA A 122 9.44 9.70 -4.34
C ALA A 122 8.86 9.05 -5.59
N ILE A 123 9.30 7.83 -5.89
CA ILE A 123 8.66 6.96 -6.87
C ILE A 123 8.13 5.70 -6.18
N TYR A 124 7.02 5.20 -6.71
CA TYR A 124 6.53 3.87 -6.44
C TYR A 124 6.60 3.06 -7.74
N ILE A 125 7.34 1.97 -7.73
CA ILE A 125 7.56 1.11 -8.89
C ILE A 125 6.71 -0.15 -8.74
N ASN A 126 5.82 -0.42 -9.73
CA ASN A 126 5.11 -1.69 -9.83
C ASN A 126 6.07 -2.88 -9.87
N PRO A 127 5.62 -4.14 -9.68
CA PRO A 127 6.53 -5.25 -9.44
C PRO A 127 7.63 -5.39 -10.52
N ILE A 128 8.86 -5.59 -10.04
CA ILE A 128 10.06 -5.72 -10.89
C ILE A 128 10.66 -7.13 -10.87
N PHE A 129 10.07 -8.03 -10.10
CA PHE A 129 10.59 -9.37 -9.86
C PHE A 129 10.29 -10.33 -11.01
N VAL A 130 11.00 -11.47 -11.03
CA VAL A 130 10.77 -12.51 -12.01
C VAL A 130 9.34 -13.02 -11.93
N ALA A 131 8.60 -12.95 -13.03
CA ALA A 131 7.20 -13.33 -13.12
C ALA A 131 6.84 -13.88 -14.50
N GLY A 132 5.68 -14.52 -14.60
CA GLY A 132 5.22 -15.12 -15.85
C GLY A 132 4.68 -14.10 -16.85
N GLU A 133 3.95 -13.12 -16.37
CA GLU A 133 3.26 -12.12 -17.19
C GLU A 133 3.97 -10.75 -17.17
N TYR A 134 3.59 -9.89 -18.11
CA TYR A 134 4.19 -8.55 -18.27
C TYR A 134 3.92 -7.63 -17.07
N HIS A 135 2.78 -7.77 -16.41
CA HIS A 135 2.38 -6.96 -15.25
C HIS A 135 3.14 -7.33 -13.97
N LYS A 136 3.76 -8.50 -13.94
CA LYS A 136 4.60 -8.99 -12.85
C LYS A 136 3.88 -9.23 -11.50
N TYR A 137 2.56 -9.42 -11.49
CA TYR A 137 1.84 -9.77 -10.27
C TYR A 137 1.77 -11.29 -10.02
N ASP A 138 2.13 -12.13 -10.98
CA ASP A 138 2.26 -13.60 -10.89
C ASP A 138 3.70 -14.02 -10.61
N LEU A 139 4.23 -13.64 -9.46
CA LEU A 139 5.65 -13.76 -9.12
C LEU A 139 6.14 -15.22 -9.04
N LEU A 140 7.31 -15.45 -9.63
CA LEU A 140 8.00 -16.75 -9.62
C LEU A 140 9.25 -16.75 -8.73
N ASP A 141 9.89 -15.59 -8.58
CA ASP A 141 11.04 -15.39 -7.71
C ASP A 141 10.99 -13.99 -7.08
N TYR A 142 11.13 -13.93 -5.78
CA TYR A 142 11.02 -12.71 -5.00
C TYR A 142 12.38 -12.05 -4.66
N PHE A 143 13.49 -12.71 -5.03
CA PHE A 143 14.83 -12.26 -4.69
C PHE A 143 15.62 -11.74 -5.90
N HIS A 144 15.09 -11.86 -7.11
CA HIS A 144 15.75 -11.43 -8.33
C HIS A 144 14.86 -10.53 -9.17
N ILE A 145 15.51 -9.55 -9.79
CA ILE A 145 14.88 -8.68 -10.77
C ILE A 145 14.62 -9.48 -12.05
N ASP A 146 13.47 -9.26 -12.67
CA ASP A 146 13.17 -9.87 -13.95
C ASP A 146 14.19 -9.39 -15.02
N PRO A 147 14.87 -10.29 -15.73
CA PRO A 147 15.86 -9.92 -16.74
C PRO A 147 15.33 -8.99 -17.83
N CYS A 148 14.02 -8.93 -18.07
CA CYS A 148 13.45 -7.99 -19.03
C CYS A 148 13.57 -6.53 -18.59
N PHE A 149 13.71 -6.26 -17.27
CA PHE A 149 13.86 -4.92 -16.73
C PHE A 149 15.31 -4.50 -16.50
N GLY A 150 16.23 -5.46 -16.36
CA GLY A 150 17.64 -5.18 -16.10
C GLY A 150 18.25 -6.13 -15.08
N THR A 151 19.29 -5.68 -14.42
CA THR A 151 20.12 -6.44 -13.48
C THR A 151 20.05 -5.83 -12.08
N ASP A 152 20.58 -6.56 -11.08
CA ASP A 152 20.81 -6.05 -9.73
C ASP A 152 21.67 -4.78 -9.73
N ASP A 153 22.71 -4.72 -10.60
CA ASP A 153 23.59 -3.54 -10.72
C ASP A 153 22.82 -2.33 -11.28
N ASP A 154 21.90 -2.56 -12.22
CA ASP A 154 21.04 -1.50 -12.74
C ASP A 154 20.12 -0.93 -11.65
N PHE A 155 19.62 -1.78 -10.77
CA PHE A 155 18.77 -1.35 -9.67
C PHE A 155 19.56 -0.66 -8.57
N HIS A 156 20.78 -1.13 -8.23
CA HIS A 156 21.68 -0.41 -7.32
C HIS A 156 21.97 1.00 -7.86
N ARG A 157 22.29 1.11 -9.16
CA ARG A 157 22.52 2.41 -9.81
C ARG A 157 21.28 3.30 -9.73
N LEU A 158 20.08 2.76 -9.92
CA LEU A 158 18.84 3.51 -9.80
C LEU A 158 18.69 4.09 -8.39
N ILE A 159 18.86 3.26 -7.36
CA ILE A 159 18.78 3.70 -5.96
C ILE A 159 19.80 4.81 -5.68
N ASP A 160 21.07 4.62 -6.05
CA ASP A 160 22.13 5.60 -5.83
C ASP A 160 21.80 6.95 -6.50
N VAL A 161 21.36 6.91 -7.76
CA VAL A 161 21.01 8.12 -8.52
C VAL A 161 19.81 8.82 -7.91
N PHE A 162 18.77 8.08 -7.52
CA PHE A 162 17.55 8.65 -6.94
C PHE A 162 17.85 9.26 -5.56
N HIS A 163 18.54 8.56 -4.69
CA HIS A 163 18.95 9.08 -3.39
C HIS A 163 19.85 10.32 -3.51
N ALA A 164 20.82 10.31 -4.42
CA ALA A 164 21.69 11.49 -4.69
C ALA A 164 20.89 12.71 -5.18
N ASN A 165 19.69 12.50 -5.74
CA ASN A 165 18.77 13.54 -6.19
C ASN A 165 17.65 13.84 -5.20
N GLY A 166 17.67 13.27 -4.01
CA GLY A 166 16.67 13.48 -2.95
C GLY A 166 15.34 12.78 -3.19
N LEU A 167 15.28 11.77 -4.07
CA LEU A 167 14.10 10.98 -4.32
C LEU A 167 14.13 9.67 -3.54
N LYS A 168 13.00 9.29 -2.97
CA LYS A 168 12.75 8.01 -2.32
C LYS A 168 12.28 6.96 -3.32
N VAL A 169 12.58 5.68 -3.06
CA VAL A 169 12.19 4.56 -3.92
C VAL A 169 11.39 3.53 -3.15
N ILE A 170 10.13 3.34 -3.54
CA ILE A 170 9.19 2.36 -2.99
C ILE A 170 8.95 1.29 -4.05
N ILE A 171 8.97 0.02 -3.69
CA ILE A 171 8.68 -1.08 -4.61
C ILE A 171 7.43 -1.86 -4.19
N ASP A 172 6.85 -2.60 -5.15
CA ASP A 172 5.62 -3.37 -4.95
C ASP A 172 5.92 -4.76 -4.39
N GLY A 173 5.26 -5.11 -3.29
CA GLY A 173 5.34 -6.42 -2.64
C GLY A 173 4.05 -7.20 -2.80
N VAL A 174 4.08 -8.25 -3.61
CA VAL A 174 2.94 -9.12 -3.88
C VAL A 174 3.05 -10.36 -3.02
N PHE A 175 2.40 -10.37 -1.86
CA PHE A 175 2.52 -11.44 -0.88
C PHE A 175 1.20 -12.20 -0.65
N ASN A 176 0.09 -11.72 -1.21
CA ASN A 176 -1.19 -12.41 -1.12
C ASN A 176 -1.22 -13.72 -1.91
N HIS A 177 -0.53 -13.74 -3.04
CA HIS A 177 -0.48 -14.84 -3.99
C HIS A 177 0.88 -14.91 -4.65
N CYS A 178 1.16 -15.98 -5.36
CA CYS A 178 2.33 -16.13 -6.22
C CYS A 178 1.91 -16.57 -7.63
N GLY A 179 2.85 -16.72 -8.55
CA GLY A 179 2.58 -17.31 -9.85
C GLY A 179 2.49 -18.84 -9.78
N TRP A 180 1.80 -19.43 -10.73
CA TRP A 180 1.63 -20.90 -10.86
C TRP A 180 2.97 -21.67 -10.82
N TYR A 181 4.01 -21.13 -11.44
CA TYR A 181 5.32 -21.75 -11.51
C TYR A 181 6.27 -21.32 -10.38
N PHE A 182 5.78 -20.65 -9.36
CA PHE A 182 6.55 -20.40 -8.15
C PHE A 182 7.02 -21.73 -7.56
N PHE A 183 8.28 -21.82 -7.18
CA PHE A 183 8.93 -23.10 -6.85
C PHE A 183 8.15 -23.96 -5.85
N ALA A 184 7.54 -23.32 -4.84
CA ALA A 184 6.79 -24.03 -3.82
C ALA A 184 5.46 -24.59 -4.36
N PHE A 185 4.75 -23.82 -5.23
CA PHE A 185 3.52 -24.30 -5.83
C PHE A 185 3.77 -25.35 -6.91
N ASP A 186 4.81 -25.17 -7.72
CA ASP A 186 5.24 -26.16 -8.72
C ASP A 186 5.59 -27.51 -8.06
N ASP A 187 6.23 -27.48 -6.87
CA ASP A 187 6.49 -28.69 -6.07
C ASP A 187 5.18 -29.36 -5.60
N VAL A 188 4.19 -28.54 -5.15
CA VAL A 188 2.87 -29.05 -4.76
C VAL A 188 2.14 -29.69 -5.94
N VAL A 189 2.16 -29.07 -7.11
CA VAL A 189 1.57 -29.64 -8.34
C VAL A 189 2.21 -30.97 -8.71
N LYS A 190 3.53 -31.10 -8.59
CA LYS A 190 4.30 -32.30 -8.95
C LYS A 190 4.19 -33.42 -7.93
N LYS A 191 4.20 -33.12 -6.64
CA LYS A 191 4.31 -34.14 -5.57
C LYS A 191 2.99 -34.35 -4.79
N GLY A 192 2.00 -33.51 -4.99
CA GLY A 192 0.72 -33.60 -4.29
C GLY A 192 0.88 -33.53 -2.76
N GLU A 193 0.25 -34.45 -2.06
CA GLU A 193 0.29 -34.55 -0.59
C GLU A 193 1.70 -34.75 -0.01
N GLN A 194 2.66 -35.17 -0.81
CA GLN A 194 4.05 -35.42 -0.39
C GLN A 194 4.93 -34.16 -0.50
N SER A 195 4.39 -33.05 -1.00
CA SER A 195 5.14 -31.81 -1.07
C SER A 195 5.41 -31.25 0.33
N ALA A 196 6.65 -30.81 0.54
CA ALA A 196 7.03 -30.07 1.76
C ALA A 196 6.32 -28.70 1.87
N TYR A 197 5.85 -28.17 0.75
CA TYR A 197 5.24 -26.82 0.67
C TYR A 197 3.71 -26.85 0.65
N ARG A 198 3.05 -28.00 0.86
CA ARG A 198 1.59 -28.11 0.81
C ARG A 198 0.89 -27.14 1.77
N ASP A 199 1.46 -26.93 2.95
CA ASP A 199 0.89 -26.06 3.97
C ASP A 199 1.13 -24.55 3.70
N TRP A 200 1.86 -24.22 2.62
CA TRP A 200 2.07 -22.85 2.15
C TRP A 200 0.88 -22.29 1.37
N PHE A 201 -0.10 -23.13 1.04
CA PHE A 201 -1.25 -22.75 0.22
C PHE A 201 -2.56 -23.17 0.88
N TYR A 202 -3.65 -22.52 0.51
CA TYR A 202 -4.98 -22.82 1.01
C TYR A 202 -5.77 -23.70 0.05
N GLY A 203 -6.69 -24.53 0.61
CA GLY A 203 -7.75 -25.20 -0.12
C GLY A 203 -7.28 -26.27 -1.10
N LEU A 204 -6.11 -26.88 -0.90
CA LEU A 204 -5.56 -27.87 -1.83
C LEU A 204 -6.41 -29.13 -1.91
N THR A 205 -6.78 -29.51 -3.14
CA THR A 205 -7.39 -30.80 -3.49
C THR A 205 -6.45 -31.54 -4.43
N TYR A 206 -6.22 -32.81 -4.20
CA TYR A 206 -5.24 -33.59 -4.96
C TYR A 206 -5.90 -34.54 -5.95
N PRO A 207 -5.33 -34.73 -7.18
CA PRO A 207 -4.17 -34.01 -7.69
C PRO A 207 -4.49 -32.52 -7.92
N VAL A 208 -3.53 -31.63 -7.61
CA VAL A 208 -3.69 -30.19 -7.88
C VAL A 208 -3.68 -29.98 -9.39
N MET A 209 -4.79 -29.50 -9.92
CA MET A 209 -4.96 -29.25 -11.35
C MET A 209 -5.62 -27.90 -11.58
N ARG A 210 -5.27 -27.30 -12.70
CA ARG A 210 -5.96 -26.11 -13.21
C ARG A 210 -6.98 -26.58 -14.25
N PRO A 211 -8.29 -26.50 -13.95
CA PRO A 211 -9.33 -26.88 -14.90
C PRO A 211 -9.25 -26.05 -16.18
N GLU A 212 -9.57 -26.66 -17.33
CA GLU A 212 -9.66 -25.95 -18.62
C GLU A 212 -10.93 -25.07 -18.66
N ASP A 213 -12.03 -25.57 -18.08
CA ASP A 213 -13.27 -24.82 -17.98
C ASP A 213 -13.14 -23.65 -17.02
N PRO A 214 -13.35 -22.40 -17.46
CA PRO A 214 -13.31 -21.22 -16.60
C PRO A 214 -14.35 -21.19 -15.47
N GLU A 215 -15.43 -21.89 -15.60
CA GLU A 215 -16.50 -22.00 -14.59
C GLU A 215 -16.19 -23.05 -13.50
N GLU A 216 -15.24 -23.95 -13.76
CA GLU A 216 -14.87 -24.96 -12.79
C GLU A 216 -13.89 -24.40 -11.76
N TYR A 217 -14.23 -24.57 -10.46
CA TYR A 217 -13.37 -24.12 -9.36
C TYR A 217 -12.07 -24.94 -9.32
N PRO A 218 -10.89 -24.31 -9.28
CA PRO A 218 -9.63 -25.03 -9.16
C PRO A 218 -9.54 -25.68 -7.78
N GLY A 219 -8.80 -26.79 -7.68
CA GLY A 219 -8.57 -27.49 -6.41
C GLY A 219 -7.57 -26.79 -5.49
N TYR A 220 -7.61 -25.45 -5.42
CA TYR A 220 -6.79 -24.58 -4.57
C TYR A 220 -7.41 -23.18 -4.51
N GLU A 221 -7.15 -22.43 -3.44
CA GLU A 221 -7.52 -21.01 -3.38
C GLU A 221 -6.61 -20.17 -4.29
N CYS A 222 -7.16 -19.14 -4.91
CA CYS A 222 -6.43 -18.22 -5.79
C CYS A 222 -6.87 -16.77 -5.54
N PHE A 223 -6.11 -15.81 -6.06
CA PHE A 223 -6.48 -14.40 -6.02
C PHE A 223 -7.70 -14.16 -6.92
N GLY A 224 -8.81 -13.74 -6.33
CA GLY A 224 -10.05 -13.56 -7.08
C GLY A 224 -10.44 -14.83 -7.83
N TYR A 225 -10.54 -14.72 -9.16
CA TYR A 225 -10.78 -15.83 -10.09
C TYR A 225 -9.56 -16.16 -10.95
N GLU A 226 -8.38 -15.60 -10.60
CA GLU A 226 -7.16 -15.74 -11.38
C GLU A 226 -6.40 -17.02 -11.00
N ARG A 227 -6.62 -18.08 -11.77
CA ARG A 227 -6.08 -19.42 -11.53
C ARG A 227 -4.57 -19.55 -11.63
N MET A 228 -3.91 -18.59 -12.31
CA MET A 228 -2.46 -18.53 -12.39
C MET A 228 -1.83 -17.92 -11.15
N MET A 229 -2.65 -17.48 -10.18
CA MET A 229 -2.21 -16.79 -8.96
C MET A 229 -2.68 -17.50 -7.69
N PRO A 230 -2.10 -18.68 -7.35
CA PRO A 230 -2.45 -19.42 -6.14
C PRO A 230 -2.17 -18.60 -4.87
N LYS A 231 -3.14 -18.62 -3.94
CA LYS A 231 -3.11 -17.87 -2.71
C LYS A 231 -2.16 -18.46 -1.68
N LEU A 232 -1.29 -17.63 -1.12
CA LEU A 232 -0.32 -18.00 -0.12
C LEU A 232 -0.93 -18.05 1.29
N ASN A 233 -0.58 -19.08 2.05
CA ASN A 233 -0.94 -19.23 3.45
C ASN A 233 0.10 -18.56 4.36
N LEU A 234 -0.02 -17.25 4.54
CA LEU A 234 0.88 -16.48 5.41
C LEU A 234 0.57 -16.63 6.92
N ALA A 235 -0.45 -17.41 7.29
CA ALA A 235 -0.63 -17.86 8.66
C ALA A 235 0.31 -19.03 9.02
N ASN A 236 0.82 -19.75 8.03
CA ASN A 236 1.86 -20.77 8.23
C ASN A 236 3.19 -20.09 8.60
N PRO A 237 3.86 -20.52 9.70
CA PRO A 237 5.08 -19.86 10.18
C PRO A 237 6.25 -19.90 9.19
N GLU A 238 6.41 -20.96 8.44
CA GLU A 238 7.49 -21.14 7.47
C GLU A 238 7.29 -20.23 6.26
N THR A 239 6.06 -20.16 5.74
CA THR A 239 5.67 -19.24 4.68
C THR A 239 5.87 -17.79 5.12
N ALA A 240 5.39 -17.45 6.31
CA ALA A 240 5.56 -16.11 6.89
C ALA A 240 7.03 -15.71 7.01
N GLU A 241 7.90 -16.60 7.50
CA GLU A 241 9.34 -16.35 7.64
C GLU A 241 10.01 -16.12 6.28
N TYR A 242 9.65 -16.92 5.26
CA TYR A 242 10.16 -16.75 3.90
C TYR A 242 9.86 -15.33 3.37
N PHE A 243 8.62 -14.88 3.49
CA PHE A 243 8.22 -13.56 2.98
C PHE A 243 8.68 -12.40 3.86
N CYS A 244 8.83 -12.59 5.18
CA CYS A 244 9.53 -11.62 6.04
C CYS A 244 11.00 -11.46 5.63
N LYS A 245 11.67 -12.56 5.25
CA LYS A 245 13.02 -12.51 4.70
C LYS A 245 13.08 -11.75 3.37
N VAL A 246 12.09 -11.92 2.49
CA VAL A 246 11.99 -11.11 1.26
C VAL A 246 11.91 -9.63 1.60
N GLY A 247 10.99 -9.25 2.49
CA GLY A 247 10.80 -7.86 2.90
C GLY A 247 12.08 -7.21 3.41
N ARG A 248 12.81 -7.91 4.27
CA ARG A 248 14.08 -7.46 4.83
C ARG A 248 15.19 -7.38 3.79
N TYR A 249 15.30 -8.38 2.90
CA TYR A 249 16.36 -8.51 1.90
C TYR A 249 16.47 -7.28 1.00
N TRP A 250 15.37 -6.75 0.48
CA TRP A 250 15.39 -5.62 -0.41
C TRP A 250 15.78 -4.32 0.28
N VAL A 251 15.35 -4.14 1.53
CA VAL A 251 15.77 -2.99 2.34
C VAL A 251 17.25 -3.08 2.70
N GLU A 252 17.72 -4.26 3.10
CA GLU A 252 19.12 -4.49 3.51
C GLU A 252 20.10 -4.40 2.33
N LYS A 253 19.77 -5.06 1.21
CA LYS A 253 20.66 -5.17 0.06
C LYS A 253 20.64 -3.94 -0.83
N PHE A 254 19.47 -3.38 -1.10
CA PHE A 254 19.30 -2.32 -2.08
C PHE A 254 18.97 -0.97 -1.47
N HIS A 255 18.69 -0.91 -0.17
CA HIS A 255 18.33 0.34 0.52
C HIS A 255 17.09 1.02 -0.07
N ILE A 256 16.08 0.23 -0.44
CA ILE A 256 14.77 0.80 -0.82
C ILE A 256 14.16 1.52 0.37
N ASP A 257 13.37 2.56 0.12
CA ASP A 257 12.76 3.38 1.17
C ASP A 257 11.40 2.86 1.64
N GLY A 258 10.92 1.77 1.07
CA GLY A 258 9.71 1.12 1.54
C GLY A 258 9.03 0.19 0.55
N TRP A 259 7.88 -0.30 1.01
CA TRP A 259 7.04 -1.25 0.31
C TRP A 259 5.63 -0.71 0.09
N ARG A 260 5.10 -0.83 -1.10
CA ARG A 260 3.66 -0.88 -1.34
C ARG A 260 3.26 -2.36 -1.31
N LEU A 261 2.23 -2.69 -0.57
CA LEU A 261 1.85 -4.06 -0.24
C LEU A 261 0.52 -4.39 -0.91
N ASP A 262 0.61 -5.23 -1.94
CA ASP A 262 -0.49 -5.63 -2.81
C ASP A 262 -1.55 -6.45 -2.06
N VAL A 263 -2.84 -6.21 -2.35
CA VAL A 263 -3.99 -6.93 -1.76
C VAL A 263 -3.87 -7.09 -0.24
N ALA A 264 -3.45 -6.03 0.45
CA ALA A 264 -3.07 -6.10 1.85
C ALA A 264 -4.21 -6.50 2.79
N SER A 265 -5.46 -6.21 2.42
CA SER A 265 -6.65 -6.54 3.20
C SER A 265 -7.00 -8.04 3.24
N GLU A 266 -6.46 -8.85 2.33
CA GLU A 266 -6.69 -10.29 2.29
C GLU A 266 -5.65 -11.13 3.04
N ILE A 267 -4.68 -10.49 3.68
CA ILE A 267 -3.58 -11.14 4.40
C ILE A 267 -3.78 -10.97 5.90
N ASN A 268 -3.47 -12.01 6.68
CA ASN A 268 -3.70 -11.97 8.13
C ASN A 268 -2.78 -10.99 8.86
N ASP A 269 -3.32 -10.36 9.90
CA ASP A 269 -2.63 -9.36 10.72
C ASP A 269 -1.34 -9.86 11.36
N GLY A 270 -1.32 -11.15 11.76
CA GLY A 270 -0.15 -11.76 12.38
C GLY A 270 1.07 -11.74 11.47
N PHE A 271 0.86 -11.92 10.17
CA PHE A 271 1.92 -11.77 9.17
C PHE A 271 2.36 -10.31 9.06
N TRP A 272 1.42 -9.36 8.92
CA TRP A 272 1.77 -7.95 8.76
C TRP A 272 2.57 -7.38 9.92
N ARG A 273 2.24 -7.80 11.15
CA ARG A 273 3.03 -7.40 12.34
C ARG A 273 4.47 -7.93 12.28
N LYS A 274 4.64 -9.21 11.92
CA LYS A 274 5.98 -9.80 11.74
C LYS A 274 6.75 -9.18 10.58
N PHE A 275 6.07 -8.90 9.47
CA PHE A 275 6.65 -8.26 8.31
C PHE A 275 7.14 -6.86 8.64
N ARG A 276 6.30 -6.05 9.33
CA ARG A 276 6.70 -4.74 9.84
C ARG A 276 7.93 -4.84 10.74
N GLU A 277 7.92 -5.71 11.74
CA GLU A 277 9.04 -5.91 12.65
C GLU A 277 10.31 -6.27 11.88
N SER A 278 10.21 -7.18 10.92
CA SER A 278 11.32 -7.62 10.08
C SER A 278 11.91 -6.47 9.25
N VAL A 279 11.08 -5.69 8.57
CA VAL A 279 11.51 -4.55 7.75
C VAL A 279 12.09 -3.42 8.62
N LYS A 280 11.35 -3.01 9.65
CA LYS A 280 11.75 -1.91 10.55
C LYS A 280 12.97 -2.21 11.40
N SER A 281 13.34 -3.48 11.58
CA SER A 281 14.59 -3.87 12.23
C SER A 281 15.82 -3.53 11.41
N VAL A 282 15.68 -3.40 10.09
CA VAL A 282 16.76 -2.99 9.17
C VAL A 282 16.77 -1.49 9.01
N ASP A 283 15.63 -0.92 8.63
CA ASP A 283 15.46 0.52 8.48
C ASP A 283 14.12 0.97 9.10
N PRO A 284 14.15 1.66 10.26
CA PRO A 284 12.96 2.21 10.90
C PRO A 284 12.17 3.20 10.02
N ASP A 285 12.86 3.86 9.07
CA ASP A 285 12.28 4.86 8.17
C ASP A 285 11.76 4.28 6.84
N ALA A 286 11.92 2.97 6.60
CA ALA A 286 11.31 2.32 5.45
C ALA A 286 9.77 2.29 5.60
N ILE A 287 9.04 2.98 4.71
CA ILE A 287 7.58 3.08 4.78
C ILE A 287 6.88 1.78 4.36
N LEU A 288 5.78 1.45 5.04
CA LEU A 288 4.88 0.36 4.65
C LEU A 288 3.52 0.93 4.26
N ILE A 289 3.19 0.82 2.97
CA ILE A 289 1.95 1.33 2.38
C ILE A 289 1.08 0.15 1.98
N GLY A 290 -0.01 -0.11 2.69
CA GLY A 290 -0.94 -1.18 2.33
C GLY A 290 -1.89 -0.75 1.20
N GLU A 291 -2.17 -1.65 0.27
CA GLU A 291 -3.30 -1.47 -0.63
C GLU A 291 -4.58 -1.93 0.07
N VAL A 292 -5.41 -0.95 0.45
CA VAL A 292 -6.71 -1.17 1.08
C VAL A 292 -7.71 -0.24 0.41
N TRP A 293 -8.77 -0.83 -0.17
CA TRP A 293 -9.76 -0.09 -0.97
C TRP A 293 -10.86 0.59 -0.15
N GLU A 294 -10.93 0.28 1.12
CA GLU A 294 -11.94 0.77 2.06
C GLU A 294 -11.31 1.44 3.28
N SER A 295 -12.08 1.66 4.34
CA SER A 295 -11.56 2.24 5.57
C SER A 295 -10.43 1.39 6.15
N ALA A 296 -9.26 1.97 6.29
CA ALA A 296 -8.03 1.29 6.68
C ALA A 296 -7.68 1.42 8.18
N ALA A 297 -8.61 1.91 9.01
CA ALA A 297 -8.36 2.17 10.43
C ALA A 297 -7.80 0.93 11.17
N HIS A 298 -8.24 -0.26 10.79
CA HIS A 298 -7.78 -1.52 11.35
C HIS A 298 -6.27 -1.73 11.15
N TRP A 299 -5.75 -1.44 9.96
CA TRP A 299 -4.35 -1.68 9.60
C TRP A 299 -3.41 -0.53 9.99
N LEU A 300 -3.97 0.63 10.36
CA LEU A 300 -3.23 1.85 10.69
C LEU A 300 -3.13 2.09 12.20
N ASP A 301 -3.15 1.03 12.97
CA ASP A 301 -3.05 1.06 14.44
C ASP A 301 -1.61 1.31 14.96
N GLY A 302 -0.63 1.29 14.05
CA GLY A 302 0.80 1.45 14.33
C GLY A 302 1.57 0.13 14.40
N THR A 303 0.88 -1.00 14.28
CA THR A 303 1.50 -2.33 14.35
C THR A 303 1.68 -3.01 12.99
N MET A 304 1.02 -2.51 11.94
CA MET A 304 1.05 -3.09 10.60
C MET A 304 1.57 -2.09 9.56
N PHE A 305 0.77 -1.10 9.13
CA PHE A 305 1.18 -0.16 8.11
C PHE A 305 1.41 1.24 8.66
N ASP A 306 2.23 2.03 7.97
CA ASP A 306 2.43 3.45 8.20
C ASP A 306 1.41 4.28 7.42
N SER A 307 1.01 3.76 6.24
CA SER A 307 0.15 4.42 5.27
C SER A 307 -0.68 3.40 4.50
N THR A 308 -1.68 3.89 3.79
CA THR A 308 -2.40 3.10 2.78
C THR A 308 -2.64 3.91 1.52
N MET A 309 -2.89 3.21 0.40
CA MET A 309 -3.42 3.83 -0.82
C MET A 309 -4.84 4.33 -0.52
N ASN A 310 -5.00 5.66 -0.43
CA ASN A 310 -6.24 6.27 0.04
C ASN A 310 -7.31 6.34 -1.06
N TYR A 311 -7.93 5.21 -1.36
CA TYR A 311 -9.02 5.12 -2.34
C TYR A 311 -10.30 5.87 -1.91
N ASP A 312 -10.51 6.07 -0.60
CA ASP A 312 -11.60 6.93 -0.11
C ASP A 312 -11.43 8.38 -0.58
N PHE A 313 -10.20 8.91 -0.51
CA PHE A 313 -9.89 10.24 -1.04
C PHE A 313 -10.20 10.32 -2.55
N ARG A 314 -9.72 9.34 -3.33
CA ARG A 314 -10.01 9.24 -4.77
C ARG A 314 -11.51 9.25 -5.06
N LYS A 315 -12.26 8.41 -4.35
CA LYS A 315 -13.71 8.27 -4.50
C LYS A 315 -14.44 9.60 -4.28
N HIS A 316 -14.09 10.35 -3.24
CA HIS A 316 -14.71 11.63 -2.95
C HIS A 316 -14.29 12.71 -3.95
N CYS A 317 -13.03 12.75 -4.34
CA CYS A 317 -12.56 13.67 -5.39
C CYS A 317 -13.24 13.38 -6.73
N ARG A 318 -13.40 12.12 -7.11
CA ARG A 318 -14.07 11.73 -8.36
C ARG A 318 -15.53 12.18 -8.36
N ARG A 319 -16.27 11.95 -7.27
CA ARG A 319 -17.68 12.35 -7.16
C ARG A 319 -17.86 13.86 -7.22
N PHE A 320 -16.97 14.63 -6.61
CA PHE A 320 -17.08 16.08 -6.58
C PHE A 320 -16.55 16.75 -7.83
N PHE A 321 -15.29 16.48 -8.22
CA PHE A 321 -14.64 17.17 -9.35
C PHE A 321 -14.93 16.55 -10.71
N GLY A 322 -15.02 15.21 -10.78
CA GLY A 322 -15.18 14.47 -12.03
C GLY A 322 -16.65 14.27 -12.42
N GLU A 323 -17.39 13.56 -11.59
CA GLU A 323 -18.78 13.16 -11.86
C GLU A 323 -19.81 14.26 -11.53
N GLN A 324 -19.45 15.22 -10.69
CA GLN A 324 -20.33 16.27 -10.19
C GLN A 324 -21.61 15.71 -9.52
N THR A 325 -21.49 14.56 -8.86
CA THR A 325 -22.58 13.88 -8.13
C THR A 325 -22.63 14.21 -6.65
N ALA A 326 -21.66 14.96 -6.14
CA ALA A 326 -21.61 15.48 -4.77
C ALA A 326 -21.47 17.01 -4.80
N ASP A 327 -22.13 17.71 -3.89
CA ASP A 327 -21.93 19.14 -3.69
C ASP A 327 -20.74 19.44 -2.75
N ALA A 328 -20.43 20.73 -2.56
CA ALA A 328 -19.29 21.14 -1.73
C ALA A 328 -19.47 20.77 -0.25
N MET A 329 -20.69 20.78 0.26
CA MET A 329 -20.99 20.39 1.65
C MET A 329 -20.78 18.89 1.85
N GLU A 330 -21.28 18.08 0.93
CA GLU A 330 -21.05 16.62 0.98
C GLU A 330 -19.57 16.29 0.86
N PHE A 331 -18.86 16.95 -0.06
CA PHE A 331 -17.42 16.73 -0.25
C PHE A 331 -16.64 17.07 1.02
N ASP A 332 -16.84 18.25 1.61
CA ASP A 332 -16.18 18.68 2.85
C ASP A 332 -16.49 17.73 4.00
N SER A 333 -17.76 17.35 4.17
CA SER A 333 -18.18 16.39 5.19
C SER A 333 -17.47 15.03 5.05
N ARG A 334 -17.36 14.50 3.82
CA ARG A 334 -16.73 13.20 3.56
C ARG A 334 -15.23 13.22 3.76
N ILE A 335 -14.56 14.27 3.28
CA ILE A 335 -13.10 14.43 3.47
C ILE A 335 -12.79 14.58 4.96
N THR A 336 -13.62 15.32 5.68
CA THR A 336 -13.45 15.49 7.12
C THR A 336 -13.67 14.20 7.89
N ASP A 337 -14.75 13.48 7.60
CA ASP A 337 -15.03 12.16 8.19
C ASP A 337 -13.86 11.19 7.96
N MET A 338 -13.34 11.15 6.73
CA MET A 338 -12.16 10.35 6.40
C MET A 338 -10.95 10.74 7.24
N ARG A 339 -10.67 12.03 7.39
CA ARG A 339 -9.55 12.53 8.20
C ARG A 339 -9.71 12.22 9.69
N MET A 340 -10.93 12.25 10.20
CA MET A 340 -11.21 12.01 11.63
C MET A 340 -11.17 10.53 12.01
N ARG A 341 -11.14 9.60 11.05
CA ARG A 341 -11.01 8.15 11.33
C ARG A 341 -9.61 7.74 11.77
N TYR A 342 -8.61 8.52 11.42
CA TYR A 342 -7.20 8.19 11.65
C TYR A 342 -6.54 9.15 12.63
N ARG A 343 -5.45 8.69 13.25
CA ARG A 343 -4.58 9.57 14.02
C ARG A 343 -3.94 10.61 13.11
N LYS A 344 -3.75 11.82 13.61
CA LYS A 344 -3.26 12.98 12.84
C LYS A 344 -1.98 12.66 12.03
N GLN A 345 -1.02 11.99 12.65
CA GLN A 345 0.24 11.60 11.99
C GLN A 345 0.02 10.66 10.80
N THR A 346 -0.91 9.71 10.97
CA THR A 346 -1.29 8.78 9.91
C THR A 346 -2.04 9.46 8.77
N VAL A 347 -2.89 10.45 9.08
CA VAL A 347 -3.61 11.24 8.05
C VAL A 347 -2.62 11.93 7.11
N TYR A 348 -1.56 12.52 7.64
CA TYR A 348 -0.56 13.22 6.84
C TYR A 348 0.38 12.28 6.06
N ALA A 349 0.45 11.02 6.43
CA ALA A 349 1.26 10.01 5.74
C ALA A 349 0.48 9.20 4.69
N GLN A 350 -0.85 9.45 4.52
CA GLN A 350 -1.66 8.70 3.57
C GLN A 350 -1.25 8.98 2.12
N LEU A 351 -1.14 7.93 1.31
CA LEU A 351 -0.96 8.04 -0.13
C LEU A 351 -2.31 8.44 -0.79
N ASN A 352 -2.56 9.74 -0.85
CA ASN A 352 -3.74 10.31 -1.50
C ASN A 352 -3.58 10.22 -3.02
N LEU A 353 -4.40 9.43 -3.68
CA LEU A 353 -4.33 9.21 -5.12
C LEU A 353 -5.59 9.70 -5.83
N LEU A 354 -5.42 10.13 -7.07
CA LEU A 354 -6.54 10.33 -8.02
C LEU A 354 -6.60 9.19 -9.03
N ASP A 355 -5.44 8.67 -9.41
CA ASP A 355 -5.27 7.57 -10.35
C ASP A 355 -4.30 6.51 -9.81
N SER A 356 -4.44 5.29 -10.32
CA SER A 356 -3.47 4.22 -10.19
C SER A 356 -3.50 3.34 -11.44
N HIS A 357 -2.64 2.34 -11.51
CA HIS A 357 -2.66 1.34 -12.60
C HIS A 357 -3.91 0.44 -12.57
N ASP A 358 -4.66 0.40 -11.44
CA ASP A 358 -5.85 -0.44 -11.23
C ASP A 358 -7.16 0.25 -11.55
N VAL A 359 -7.16 1.56 -11.77
CA VAL A 359 -8.38 2.36 -11.93
C VAL A 359 -8.32 3.23 -13.17
N SER A 360 -9.50 3.61 -13.67
CA SER A 360 -9.63 4.55 -14.79
C SER A 360 -8.96 5.88 -14.48
N ARG A 361 -8.39 6.52 -15.50
CA ARG A 361 -7.84 7.87 -15.37
C ARG A 361 -8.90 8.85 -14.89
N PHE A 362 -8.49 9.77 -14.02
CA PHE A 362 -9.39 10.75 -13.41
C PHE A 362 -10.07 11.68 -14.45
N ARG A 363 -9.41 11.93 -15.57
CA ARG A 363 -9.90 12.78 -16.66
C ARG A 363 -10.50 11.99 -17.85
N SER A 364 -10.64 10.69 -17.77
CA SER A 364 -11.21 9.87 -18.86
C SER A 364 -12.72 9.76 -18.77
#